data_e29a08013e05901cd026e2576a239489
#
_entry.id   e29a08013e05901cd026e2576a239489
#
_cell.length_a   1.000
_cell.length_b   1.000
_cell.length_c   1.000
_cell.angle_alpha   90.00
_cell.angle_beta   90.00
_cell.angle_gamma   90.00
#
_symmetry.space_group_name_H-M   'P 1'
#
loop_
_entity.id
_entity.type
_entity.pdbx_description
1 polymer ?
#
loop_
_entity_poly.entity_id
_entity_poly.type
_entity_poly.pdbx_seq_one_letter_code
_entity_poly.pdbx_strand_id
1 'polypeptide(L)'
;METEEKKIYTIEDIARELGVSKTTVSRAISGKGRISQATRDRVRAFIKEHDYRPNVVAKGLAQRKTYNIALLMPKDYVATEFLFFKDCMNGICEMASSYDYDIIISMIDGADVSQIQRLEANRKVDGIIVSRAVVSSKVQKYLKNCKEPYILIRSEEHTSE
;
A
#
# COMPACT_ATOMS: atom_id res chain seq x y z
N MET A 1 -31.58 -15.66 -18.07
CA MET A 1 -31.28 -14.60 -17.09
C MET A 1 -30.13 -13.80 -17.71
N GLU A 2 -30.45 -12.69 -18.37
CA GLU A 2 -29.45 -11.74 -18.85
C GLU A 2 -28.84 -11.07 -17.62
N THR A 3 -27.58 -11.30 -17.39
CA THR A 3 -26.79 -10.54 -16.42
C THR A 3 -26.62 -9.14 -17.01
N GLU A 4 -27.39 -8.17 -16.53
CA GLU A 4 -27.11 -6.75 -16.82
C GLU A 4 -25.66 -6.47 -16.43
N GLU A 5 -24.80 -6.22 -17.41
CA GLU A 5 -23.43 -5.78 -17.18
C GLU A 5 -23.52 -4.41 -16.47
N LYS A 6 -23.23 -4.40 -15.16
CA LYS A 6 -23.20 -3.20 -14.35
C LYS A 6 -22.17 -2.23 -14.93
N LYS A 7 -22.60 -1.13 -15.47
CA LYS A 7 -21.74 -0.09 -16.06
C LYS A 7 -20.70 0.35 -15.03
N ILE A 8 -19.40 0.13 -15.33
CA ILE A 8 -18.29 0.59 -14.49
C ILE A 8 -18.07 2.07 -14.80
N TYR A 9 -18.40 2.94 -13.87
CA TYR A 9 -18.18 4.38 -14.00
C TYR A 9 -16.71 4.73 -13.76
N THR A 10 -16.20 5.69 -14.52
CA THR A 10 -14.92 6.36 -14.28
C THR A 10 -15.16 7.74 -13.66
N ILE A 11 -14.10 8.36 -13.12
CA ILE A 11 -14.18 9.75 -12.62
C ILE A 11 -14.60 10.73 -13.73
N GLU A 12 -14.29 10.41 -14.98
CA GLU A 12 -14.66 11.18 -16.16
C GLU A 12 -16.15 11.07 -16.47
N ASP A 13 -16.69 9.87 -16.33
CA ASP A 13 -18.13 9.65 -16.52
C ASP A 13 -18.93 10.39 -15.47
N ILE A 14 -18.52 10.32 -14.20
CA ILE A 14 -19.16 11.06 -13.10
C ILE A 14 -19.11 12.57 -13.35
N ALA A 15 -17.96 13.08 -13.79
CA ALA A 15 -17.79 14.50 -14.10
C ALA A 15 -18.74 14.95 -15.21
N ARG A 16 -18.88 14.13 -16.25
CA ARG A 16 -19.78 14.37 -17.40
C ARG A 16 -21.25 14.33 -16.98
N GLU A 17 -21.67 13.28 -16.25
CA GLU A 17 -23.05 13.12 -15.80
C GLU A 17 -23.52 14.24 -14.86
N LEU A 18 -22.62 14.71 -13.99
CA LEU A 18 -22.94 15.77 -13.03
C LEU A 18 -22.65 17.19 -13.54
N GLY A 19 -22.09 17.35 -14.76
CA GLY A 19 -21.75 18.65 -15.34
C GLY A 19 -20.67 19.40 -14.55
N VAL A 20 -19.70 18.70 -13.99
CA VAL A 20 -18.60 19.27 -13.20
C VAL A 20 -17.24 18.82 -13.75
N SER A 21 -16.16 19.46 -13.31
CA SER A 21 -14.81 19.02 -13.72
C SER A 21 -14.36 17.75 -12.97
N LYS A 22 -13.46 16.95 -13.57
CA LYS A 22 -12.80 15.80 -12.90
C LYS A 22 -12.17 16.23 -11.56
N THR A 23 -11.56 17.41 -11.54
CA THR A 23 -10.96 17.96 -10.32
C THR A 23 -12.00 18.20 -9.22
N THR A 24 -13.21 18.63 -9.60
CA THR A 24 -14.32 18.83 -8.66
C THR A 24 -14.78 17.49 -8.09
N VAL A 25 -14.94 16.45 -8.92
CA VAL A 25 -15.26 15.10 -8.47
C VAL A 25 -14.18 14.56 -7.52
N SER A 26 -12.92 14.66 -7.91
CA SER A 26 -11.78 14.22 -7.08
C SER A 26 -11.75 14.91 -5.72
N ARG A 27 -11.99 16.22 -5.67
CA ARG A 27 -12.09 16.99 -4.42
C ARG A 27 -13.29 16.57 -3.56
N ALA A 28 -14.43 16.28 -4.17
CA ALA A 28 -15.60 15.78 -3.47
C ALA A 28 -15.36 14.43 -2.79
N ILE A 29 -14.64 13.54 -3.48
CA ILE A 29 -14.27 12.21 -2.99
C ILE A 29 -13.24 12.32 -1.85
N SER A 30 -12.15 13.06 -2.08
CA SER A 30 -11.05 13.18 -1.11
C SER A 30 -11.36 14.04 0.10
N GLY A 31 -12.44 14.82 0.06
CA GLY A 31 -12.75 15.80 1.09
C GLY A 31 -11.86 17.05 1.09
N LYS A 32 -10.83 17.09 0.22
CA LYS A 32 -9.84 18.18 0.16
C LYS A 32 -10.22 19.26 -0.86
N GLY A 33 -9.85 20.49 -0.58
CA GLY A 33 -10.07 21.63 -1.49
C GLY A 33 -11.45 22.28 -1.34
N ARG A 34 -11.57 23.49 -1.94
CA ARG A 34 -12.80 24.27 -1.88
C ARG A 34 -13.80 23.83 -2.95
N ILE A 35 -14.90 23.25 -2.53
CA ILE A 35 -16.11 22.99 -3.32
C ILE A 35 -17.31 23.26 -2.44
N SER A 36 -18.45 23.64 -3.05
CA SER A 36 -19.68 23.86 -2.30
C SER A 36 -20.18 22.56 -1.66
N GLN A 37 -20.85 22.66 -0.52
CA GLN A 37 -21.44 21.50 0.13
C GLN A 37 -22.47 20.82 -0.80
N ALA A 38 -23.29 21.59 -1.49
CA ALA A 38 -24.26 21.06 -2.46
C ALA A 38 -23.58 20.22 -3.57
N THR A 39 -22.44 20.67 -4.11
CA THR A 39 -21.70 19.90 -5.10
C THR A 39 -21.11 18.61 -4.50
N ARG A 40 -20.60 18.68 -3.27
CA ARG A 40 -20.09 17.53 -2.55
C ARG A 40 -21.15 16.46 -2.34
N ASP A 41 -22.34 16.88 -1.93
CA ASP A 41 -23.46 15.99 -1.65
C ASP A 41 -23.99 15.34 -2.94
N ARG A 42 -24.08 16.09 -4.04
CA ARG A 42 -24.43 15.54 -5.35
C ARG A 42 -23.46 14.46 -5.81
N VAL A 43 -22.16 14.70 -5.71
CA VAL A 43 -21.14 13.71 -6.09
C VAL A 43 -21.22 12.48 -5.20
N ARG A 44 -21.36 12.63 -3.88
CA ARG A 44 -21.50 11.52 -2.94
C ARG A 44 -22.75 10.69 -3.18
N ALA A 45 -23.88 11.32 -3.48
CA ALA A 45 -25.12 10.63 -3.81
C ALA A 45 -24.93 9.76 -5.06
N PHE A 46 -24.35 10.32 -6.13
CA PHE A 46 -24.07 9.58 -7.35
C PHE A 46 -23.13 8.38 -7.12
N ILE A 47 -22.06 8.58 -6.36
CA ILE A 47 -21.11 7.52 -5.99
C ILE A 47 -21.82 6.37 -5.27
N LYS A 48 -22.69 6.70 -4.32
CA LYS A 48 -23.45 5.71 -3.54
C LYS A 48 -24.48 4.97 -4.40
N GLU A 49 -25.18 5.68 -5.26
CA GLU A 49 -26.18 5.10 -6.15
C GLU A 49 -25.60 4.11 -7.16
N HIS A 50 -24.41 4.44 -7.71
CA HIS A 50 -23.76 3.64 -8.74
C HIS A 50 -22.66 2.72 -8.22
N ASP A 51 -22.50 2.61 -6.89
CA ASP A 51 -21.42 1.81 -6.23
C ASP A 51 -20.04 2.09 -6.83
N TYR A 52 -19.79 3.39 -7.14
CA TYR A 52 -18.49 3.77 -7.69
C TYR A 52 -17.39 3.68 -6.66
N ARG A 53 -16.31 3.01 -7.04
CA ARG A 53 -15.08 2.94 -6.23
C ARG A 53 -13.95 3.64 -6.97
N PRO A 54 -13.24 4.58 -6.31
CA PRO A 54 -12.07 5.19 -6.91
C PRO A 54 -11.04 4.14 -7.34
N ASN A 55 -10.55 4.29 -8.56
CA ASN A 55 -9.49 3.40 -9.05
C ASN A 55 -8.18 3.73 -8.33
N VAL A 56 -7.75 2.84 -7.43
CA VAL A 56 -6.53 3.00 -6.61
C VAL A 56 -5.28 3.06 -7.49
N VAL A 57 -5.25 2.30 -8.61
CA VAL A 57 -4.13 2.32 -9.54
C VAL A 57 -4.00 3.68 -10.23
N ALA A 58 -5.13 4.25 -10.70
CA ALA A 58 -5.14 5.58 -11.30
C ALA A 58 -4.76 6.68 -10.29
N LYS A 59 -5.24 6.56 -9.03
CA LYS A 59 -4.85 7.44 -7.92
C LYS A 59 -3.34 7.35 -7.67
N GLY A 60 -2.82 6.13 -7.58
CA GLY A 60 -1.40 5.85 -7.36
C GLY A 60 -0.53 6.43 -8.46
N LEU A 61 -0.88 6.21 -9.73
CA LEU A 61 -0.16 6.75 -10.87
C LEU A 61 -0.06 8.29 -10.82
N ALA A 62 -1.18 8.96 -10.53
CA ALA A 62 -1.22 10.42 -10.41
C ALA A 62 -0.37 10.95 -9.25
N GLN A 63 -0.22 10.19 -8.17
CA GLN A 63 0.54 10.54 -6.97
C GLN A 63 1.96 9.98 -6.96
N ARG A 64 2.34 9.20 -7.97
CA ARG A 64 3.60 8.43 -8.02
C ARG A 64 3.79 7.51 -6.83
N LYS A 65 2.69 6.89 -6.38
CA LYS A 65 2.64 5.94 -5.27
C LYS A 65 2.10 4.61 -5.73
N THR A 66 2.57 3.54 -5.10
CA THR A 66 2.07 2.18 -5.33
C THR A 66 1.02 1.78 -4.30
N TYR A 67 1.02 2.43 -3.14
CA TYR A 67 0.28 2.06 -1.95
C TYR A 67 0.60 0.63 -1.47
N ASN A 68 1.83 0.19 -1.71
CA ASN A 68 2.34 -1.08 -1.23
C ASN A 68 3.59 -0.87 -0.38
N ILE A 69 3.74 -1.66 0.67
CA ILE A 69 4.94 -1.77 1.49
C ILE A 69 5.43 -3.21 1.43
N ALA A 70 6.72 -3.41 1.18
CA ALA A 70 7.32 -4.74 1.28
C ALA A 70 7.62 -5.10 2.73
N LEU A 71 7.24 -6.29 3.16
CA LEU A 71 7.68 -6.91 4.39
C LEU A 71 8.65 -8.05 4.05
N LEU A 72 9.93 -7.85 4.35
CA LEU A 72 10.97 -8.83 4.10
C LEU A 72 11.11 -9.75 5.30
N MET A 73 10.96 -11.05 5.07
CA MET A 73 10.99 -12.08 6.09
C MET A 73 11.98 -13.19 5.73
N PRO A 74 12.62 -13.84 6.70
CA PRO A 74 13.53 -14.95 6.43
C PRO A 74 12.75 -16.17 5.95
N LYS A 75 13.36 -17.00 5.10
CA LYS A 75 12.79 -18.28 4.68
C LYS A 75 12.84 -19.34 5.77
N ASP A 76 13.87 -19.28 6.58
CA ASP A 76 14.22 -20.25 7.62
C ASP A 76 13.62 -19.87 8.97
N TYR A 77 12.30 -19.89 9.03
CA TYR A 77 11.58 -19.68 10.28
C TYR A 77 11.89 -20.73 11.31
N VAL A 78 12.34 -20.33 12.49
CA VAL A 78 12.31 -21.19 13.66
C VAL A 78 10.92 -21.11 14.29
N ALA A 79 10.35 -22.28 14.61
CA ALA A 79 8.97 -22.37 15.12
C ALA A 79 8.70 -21.52 16.36
N THR A 80 9.72 -21.25 17.18
CA THR A 80 9.65 -20.42 18.39
C THR A 80 9.47 -18.93 18.11
N GLU A 81 9.93 -18.45 16.96
CA GLU A 81 9.81 -17.05 16.55
C GLU A 81 8.49 -16.77 15.84
N PHE A 82 7.76 -17.80 15.44
CA PHE A 82 6.54 -17.68 14.63
C PHE A 82 5.46 -16.83 15.30
N LEU A 83 5.24 -17.00 16.60
CA LEU A 83 4.21 -16.24 17.33
C LEU A 83 4.54 -14.75 17.37
N PHE A 84 5.79 -14.41 17.65
CA PHE A 84 6.24 -13.01 17.64
C PHE A 84 6.06 -12.37 16.27
N PHE A 85 6.50 -13.05 15.21
CA PHE A 85 6.36 -12.53 13.84
C PHE A 85 4.90 -12.42 13.40
N LYS A 86 4.06 -13.36 13.81
CA LYS A 86 2.63 -13.30 13.54
C LYS A 86 1.99 -12.04 14.15
N ASP A 87 2.31 -11.72 15.39
CA ASP A 87 1.74 -10.56 16.07
C ASP A 87 2.28 -9.25 15.48
N CYS A 88 3.58 -9.18 15.19
CA CYS A 88 4.16 -8.05 14.46
C CYS A 88 3.51 -7.87 13.08
N MET A 89 3.32 -8.95 12.33
CA MET A 89 2.70 -8.91 11.00
C MET A 89 1.26 -8.43 11.07
N ASN A 90 0.49 -8.89 12.06
CA ASN A 90 -0.88 -8.43 12.27
C ASN A 90 -0.92 -6.92 12.52
N GLY A 91 -0.08 -6.40 13.42
CA GLY A 91 0.00 -4.97 13.70
C GLY A 91 0.45 -4.15 12.48
N ILE A 92 1.41 -4.66 11.70
CA ILE A 92 1.87 -4.02 10.46
C ILE A 92 0.72 -3.96 9.43
N CYS A 93 0.00 -5.07 9.22
CA CYS A 93 -1.11 -5.13 8.27
C CYS A 93 -2.26 -4.20 8.69
N GLU A 94 -2.62 -4.19 9.97
CA GLU A 94 -3.67 -3.32 10.50
C GLU A 94 -3.30 -1.84 10.32
N MET A 95 -2.08 -1.46 10.68
CA MET A 95 -1.60 -0.09 10.51
C MET A 95 -1.51 0.31 9.05
N ALA A 96 -0.95 -0.53 8.18
CA ALA A 96 -0.85 -0.27 6.75
C ALA A 96 -2.24 -0.05 6.13
N SER A 97 -3.19 -0.92 6.45
CA SER A 97 -4.58 -0.84 5.99
C SER A 97 -5.25 0.47 6.40
N SER A 98 -4.97 0.99 7.62
CA SER A 98 -5.51 2.28 8.08
C SER A 98 -5.04 3.49 7.27
N TYR A 99 -3.96 3.33 6.48
CA TYR A 99 -3.41 4.32 5.57
C TYR A 99 -3.62 3.99 4.08
N ASP A 100 -4.51 3.08 3.75
CA ASP A 100 -4.75 2.58 2.38
C ASP A 100 -3.52 1.88 1.77
N TYR A 101 -2.63 1.27 2.57
CA TYR A 101 -1.49 0.51 2.08
C TYR A 101 -1.72 -0.99 2.20
N ASP A 102 -1.26 -1.72 1.17
CA ASP A 102 -1.19 -3.18 1.17
C ASP A 102 0.21 -3.66 1.54
N ILE A 103 0.33 -4.87 2.10
CA ILE A 103 1.60 -5.48 2.45
C ILE A 103 1.97 -6.58 1.45
N ILE A 104 3.14 -6.43 0.82
CA ILE A 104 3.75 -7.46 -0.03
C ILE A 104 4.79 -8.20 0.78
N ILE A 105 4.50 -9.45 1.15
CA ILE A 105 5.46 -10.30 1.85
C ILE A 105 6.47 -10.87 0.84
N SER A 106 7.75 -10.70 1.13
CA SER A 106 8.86 -11.28 0.35
C SER A 106 9.77 -12.06 1.27
N MET A 107 9.92 -13.36 0.95
CA MET A 107 10.81 -14.25 1.68
C MET A 107 12.23 -14.09 1.16
N ILE A 108 13.19 -13.89 2.07
CA ILE A 108 14.61 -13.72 1.77
C ILE A 108 15.41 -14.90 2.33
N ASP A 109 16.33 -15.41 1.52
CA ASP A 109 17.25 -16.48 1.86
C ASP A 109 18.65 -15.88 2.12
N GLY A 110 19.05 -15.84 3.39
CA GLY A 110 20.38 -15.40 3.80
C GLY A 110 20.80 -14.04 3.22
N ALA A 111 21.74 -14.03 2.29
CA ALA A 111 22.30 -12.83 1.67
C ALA A 111 21.70 -12.51 0.28
N ASP A 112 20.63 -13.18 -0.13
CA ASP A 112 20.01 -12.96 -1.44
C ASP A 112 19.17 -11.68 -1.44
N VAL A 113 19.60 -10.69 -2.23
CA VAL A 113 18.91 -9.41 -2.42
C VAL A 113 18.01 -9.36 -3.66
N SER A 114 17.93 -10.46 -4.41
CA SER A 114 17.21 -10.50 -5.70
C SER A 114 15.73 -10.07 -5.59
N GLN A 115 15.06 -10.45 -4.50
CA GLN A 115 13.67 -10.06 -4.27
C GLN A 115 13.52 -8.57 -4.02
N ILE A 116 14.46 -7.95 -3.29
CA ILE A 116 14.46 -6.51 -3.05
C ILE A 116 14.70 -5.79 -4.37
N GLN A 117 15.71 -6.23 -5.14
CA GLN A 117 16.03 -5.69 -6.45
C GLN A 117 14.81 -5.75 -7.40
N ARG A 118 14.09 -6.85 -7.40
CA ARG A 118 12.89 -7.02 -8.23
C ARG A 118 11.78 -6.05 -7.84
N LEU A 119 11.55 -5.84 -6.54
CA LEU A 119 10.53 -4.92 -6.05
C LEU A 119 10.87 -3.46 -6.41
N GLU A 120 12.13 -3.07 -6.22
CA GLU A 120 12.67 -1.74 -6.54
C GLU A 120 12.64 -1.47 -8.05
N ALA A 121 13.22 -2.38 -8.86
CA ALA A 121 13.30 -2.22 -10.31
C ALA A 121 11.92 -2.08 -10.96
N ASN A 122 10.93 -2.80 -10.45
CA ASN A 122 9.56 -2.74 -10.94
C ASN A 122 8.71 -1.66 -10.25
N ARG A 123 9.28 -0.86 -9.36
CA ARG A 123 8.57 0.18 -8.58
C ARG A 123 7.27 -0.35 -7.97
N LYS A 124 7.35 -1.48 -7.29
CA LYS A 124 6.17 -2.16 -6.75
C LYS A 124 5.81 -1.73 -5.33
N VAL A 125 6.69 -1.01 -4.65
CA VAL A 125 6.53 -0.63 -3.25
C VAL A 125 6.98 0.80 -3.02
N ASP A 126 6.40 1.44 -2.02
CA ASP A 126 6.73 2.81 -1.59
C ASP A 126 7.66 2.79 -0.36
N GLY A 127 7.90 1.63 0.23
CA GLY A 127 8.76 1.45 1.38
C GLY A 127 9.00 -0.03 1.70
N ILE A 128 9.96 -0.28 2.56
CA ILE A 128 10.41 -1.63 2.91
C ILE A 128 10.48 -1.77 4.43
N ILE A 129 9.85 -2.79 4.96
CA ILE A 129 9.99 -3.23 6.35
C ILE A 129 10.85 -4.49 6.34
N VAL A 130 11.92 -4.49 7.11
CA VAL A 130 12.84 -5.63 7.21
C VAL A 130 12.71 -6.25 8.58
N SER A 131 12.34 -7.52 8.65
CA SER A 131 12.35 -8.25 9.90
C SER A 131 13.80 -8.58 10.31
N ARG A 132 14.04 -8.70 11.62
CA ARG A 132 15.37 -8.85 12.23
C ARG A 132 16.24 -9.94 11.61
N ALA A 133 15.67 -11.10 11.36
CA ALA A 133 16.41 -12.28 10.95
C ALA A 133 17.01 -12.20 9.53
N VAL A 134 16.60 -11.21 8.73
CA VAL A 134 17.03 -11.08 7.32
C VAL A 134 18.30 -10.25 7.16
N VAL A 135 18.87 -9.72 8.25
CA VAL A 135 19.89 -8.67 8.14
C VAL A 135 21.30 -9.23 8.01
N SER A 136 21.61 -9.85 6.89
CA SER A 136 23.01 -10.07 6.51
C SER A 136 23.71 -8.75 6.15
N SER A 137 25.04 -8.72 6.26
CA SER A 137 25.84 -7.55 5.85
C SER A 137 25.60 -7.13 4.40
N LYS A 138 25.32 -8.08 3.52
CA LYS A 138 25.00 -7.83 2.11
C LYS A 138 23.64 -7.16 1.93
N VAL A 139 22.62 -7.61 2.65
CA VAL A 139 21.29 -7.00 2.66
C VAL A 139 21.37 -5.57 3.22
N GLN A 140 22.08 -5.37 4.34
CA GLN A 140 22.28 -4.03 4.91
C GLN A 140 22.97 -3.08 3.93
N LYS A 141 24.03 -3.54 3.26
CA LYS A 141 24.75 -2.74 2.27
C LYS A 141 23.84 -2.36 1.10
N TYR A 142 22.99 -3.29 0.67
CA TYR A 142 22.02 -3.01 -0.40
C TYR A 142 20.99 -1.97 0.04
N LEU A 143 20.37 -2.15 1.20
CA LEU A 143 19.33 -1.25 1.72
C LEU A 143 19.84 0.18 1.92
N LYS A 144 21.10 0.36 2.35
CA LYS A 144 21.73 1.69 2.46
C LYS A 144 21.79 2.46 1.13
N ASN A 145 21.77 1.74 0.00
CA ASN A 145 21.79 2.33 -1.34
C ASN A 145 20.44 2.25 -2.06
N CYS A 146 19.44 1.68 -1.42
CA CYS A 146 18.08 1.59 -1.94
C CYS A 146 17.43 2.98 -1.99
N LYS A 147 16.61 3.22 -3.01
CA LYS A 147 15.90 4.52 -3.16
C LYS A 147 14.67 4.62 -2.28
N GLU A 148 14.03 3.49 -2.04
CA GLU A 148 12.86 3.40 -1.20
C GLU A 148 13.24 3.52 0.28
N PRO A 149 12.45 4.23 1.09
CA PRO A 149 12.66 4.30 2.52
C PRO A 149 12.50 2.90 3.15
N TYR A 150 13.33 2.59 4.12
CA TYR A 150 13.22 1.33 4.83
C TYR A 150 13.28 1.50 6.34
N ILE A 151 12.67 0.57 7.05
CA ILE A 151 12.81 0.41 8.50
C ILE A 151 13.25 -1.02 8.83
N LEU A 152 13.99 -1.15 9.92
CA LEU A 152 14.45 -2.41 10.44
C LEU A 152 13.77 -2.68 11.78
N ILE A 153 13.02 -3.77 11.87
CA ILE A 153 12.46 -4.22 13.13
C ILE A 153 13.56 -4.99 13.88
N ARG A 154 14.01 -4.47 15.01
CA ARG A 154 15.05 -5.08 15.84
C ARG A 154 14.43 -5.49 17.17
N SER A 155 14.52 -6.77 17.57
CA SER A 155 14.31 -7.12 18.96
C SER A 155 15.62 -6.83 19.71
N GLU A 156 15.56 -6.16 20.84
CA GLU A 156 16.70 -6.14 21.76
C GLU A 156 16.80 -7.53 22.38
N GLU A 157 17.89 -8.24 22.10
CA GLU A 157 18.27 -9.36 22.97
C GLU A 157 18.70 -8.72 24.28
N HIS A 158 17.96 -9.01 25.35
CA HIS A 158 18.53 -8.89 26.70
C HIS A 158 19.72 -9.86 26.76
N THR A 159 20.90 -9.38 26.51
CA THR A 159 22.11 -9.99 27.02
C THR A 159 22.03 -9.86 28.54
N SER A 160 21.47 -10.88 29.20
CA SER A 160 21.68 -11.09 30.62
C SER A 160 23.16 -11.44 30.75
N GLU A 161 23.96 -10.48 31.24
CA GLU A 161 25.23 -10.72 31.87
C GLU A 161 25.09 -11.63 33.11
#